data_c96579121d6f62a4ade8aab484fff7fe
#
_entry.id   c96579121d6f62a4ade8aab484fff7fe
#
_cell.length_a   1.000
_cell.length_b   1.000
_cell.length_c   1.000
_cell.angle_alpha   90.00
_cell.angle_beta   90.00
_cell.angle_gamma   90.00
#
_symmetry.space_group_name_H-M   'P 1'
#
loop_
_entity.id
_entity.type
_entity.pdbx_description
1 polymer ?
#
loop_
_entity_poly.entity_id
_entity_poly.type
_entity_poly.pdbx_seq_one_letter_code
_entity_poly.pdbx_strand_id
1 'polypeptide(L)'
;MEDKELLAKIRDPNSRNYGFNLLVIKYQEKIYWTIRKMVVDHEDANDITQEVFIKVWKNLDKFRADAQLFTWIYRIATNECLNFLKKKKRWFFVPLGDIEGELSEMLDNSPFIKGDDIQKKLHKALLTLPDKQRLVFNMKYFDDMNYKQIADITLTSVGSLKASYHHAVKKIEQLLNSD
;
A
#
# COMPACT_ATOMS: atom_id res chain seq x y z
N MET A 1 14.82 -2.91 -17.54
CA MET A 1 13.91 -3.27 -18.66
C MET A 1 12.67 -2.39 -18.54
N GLU A 2 12.31 -1.78 -19.65
CA GLU A 2 11.14 -0.90 -19.75
C GLU A 2 9.83 -1.71 -19.72
N ASP A 3 8.73 -1.09 -19.25
CA ASP A 3 7.43 -1.77 -19.14
C ASP A 3 6.90 -2.26 -20.50
N LYS A 4 7.21 -1.54 -21.56
CA LYS A 4 6.82 -1.94 -22.94
C LYS A 4 7.47 -3.25 -23.36
N GLU A 5 8.76 -3.42 -23.10
CA GLU A 5 9.51 -4.65 -23.40
C GLU A 5 8.99 -5.83 -22.57
N LEU A 6 8.69 -5.55 -21.31
CA LEU A 6 8.14 -6.50 -20.37
C LEU A 6 6.76 -7.01 -20.83
N LEU A 7 5.87 -6.09 -21.21
CA LEU A 7 4.56 -6.42 -21.75
C LEU A 7 4.64 -7.18 -23.07
N ALA A 8 5.61 -6.87 -23.95
CA ALA A 8 5.83 -7.63 -25.19
C ALA A 8 6.17 -9.09 -24.89
N LYS A 9 7.08 -9.35 -23.93
CA LYS A 9 7.42 -10.72 -23.49
C LYS A 9 6.22 -11.47 -22.89
N ILE A 10 5.40 -10.77 -22.10
CA ILE A 10 4.20 -11.36 -21.48
C ILE A 10 3.14 -11.73 -22.52
N ARG A 11 3.02 -10.95 -23.60
CA ARG A 11 2.05 -11.22 -24.70
C ARG A 11 2.46 -12.37 -25.62
N ASP A 12 3.74 -12.70 -25.67
CA ASP A 12 4.23 -13.83 -26.42
C ASP A 12 4.05 -15.12 -25.60
N PRO A 13 3.27 -16.11 -26.08
CA PRO A 13 3.04 -17.36 -25.37
C PRO A 13 4.32 -18.12 -24.98
N ASN A 14 5.37 -18.02 -25.79
CA ASN A 14 6.63 -18.73 -25.56
C ASN A 14 7.48 -18.10 -24.44
N SER A 15 7.29 -16.81 -24.17
CA SER A 15 8.03 -16.06 -23.13
C SER A 15 7.16 -15.53 -22.01
N ARG A 16 5.85 -15.84 -21.99
CA ARG A 16 4.87 -15.29 -21.04
C ARG A 16 5.29 -15.46 -19.57
N ASN A 17 5.64 -16.68 -19.18
CA ASN A 17 6.04 -16.98 -17.80
C ASN A 17 7.33 -16.25 -17.41
N TYR A 18 8.30 -16.21 -18.32
CA TYR A 18 9.54 -15.46 -18.09
C TYR A 18 9.28 -13.96 -17.97
N GLY A 19 8.48 -13.38 -18.86
CA GLY A 19 8.07 -11.98 -18.78
C GLY A 19 7.35 -11.64 -17.48
N PHE A 20 6.47 -12.52 -17.00
CA PHE A 20 5.79 -12.33 -15.72
C PHE A 20 6.75 -12.40 -14.52
N ASN A 21 7.69 -13.34 -14.52
CA ASN A 21 8.71 -13.40 -13.47
C ASN A 21 9.53 -12.09 -13.39
N LEU A 22 9.89 -11.52 -14.53
CA LEU A 22 10.56 -10.22 -14.58
C LEU A 22 9.69 -9.08 -14.05
N LEU A 23 8.37 -9.12 -14.29
CA LEU A 23 7.40 -8.18 -13.71
C LEU A 23 7.38 -8.30 -12.20
N VAL A 24 7.30 -9.51 -11.67
CA VAL A 24 7.32 -9.76 -10.21
C VAL A 24 8.62 -9.20 -9.61
N ILE A 25 9.77 -9.55 -10.16
CA ILE A 25 11.08 -9.05 -9.69
C ILE A 25 11.12 -7.51 -9.68
N LYS A 26 10.56 -6.88 -10.72
CA LYS A 26 10.57 -5.41 -10.84
C LYS A 26 9.71 -4.70 -9.80
N TYR A 27 8.56 -5.28 -9.44
CA TYR A 27 7.54 -4.59 -8.65
C TYR A 27 7.33 -5.13 -7.23
N GLN A 28 7.73 -6.38 -6.93
CA GLN A 28 7.40 -7.04 -5.67
C GLN A 28 7.85 -6.26 -4.43
N GLU A 29 9.06 -5.72 -4.45
CA GLU A 29 9.59 -4.99 -3.29
C GLU A 29 8.79 -3.72 -3.00
N LYS A 30 8.49 -2.94 -4.04
CA LYS A 30 7.69 -1.71 -3.90
C LYS A 30 6.27 -2.02 -3.42
N ILE A 31 5.64 -3.05 -3.99
CA ILE A 31 4.29 -3.48 -3.61
C ILE A 31 4.28 -3.98 -2.16
N TYR A 32 5.24 -4.83 -1.80
CA TYR A 32 5.40 -5.31 -0.44
C TYR A 32 5.50 -4.16 0.58
N TRP A 33 6.39 -3.20 0.36
CA TRP A 33 6.56 -2.09 1.28
C TRP A 33 5.35 -1.16 1.35
N THR A 34 4.64 -0.96 0.23
CA THR A 34 3.38 -0.21 0.24
C THR A 34 2.34 -0.89 1.12
N ILE A 35 2.19 -2.22 1.01
CA ILE A 35 1.27 -3.01 1.83
C ILE A 35 1.75 -3.05 3.29
N ARG A 36 3.05 -3.28 3.52
CA ARG A 36 3.67 -3.41 4.85
C ARG A 36 3.43 -2.17 5.73
N LYS A 37 3.49 -0.98 5.16
CA LYS A 37 3.16 0.28 5.84
C LYS A 37 1.68 0.39 6.25
N MET A 38 0.81 -0.40 5.66
CA MET A 38 -0.62 -0.39 5.95
C MET A 38 -1.02 -1.45 6.97
N VAL A 39 -0.47 -2.68 6.88
CA VAL A 39 -0.92 -3.82 7.68
C VAL A 39 -0.04 -4.14 8.87
N VAL A 40 1.16 -3.55 8.96
CA VAL A 40 2.16 -3.68 10.05
C VAL A 40 2.72 -5.10 10.21
N ASP A 41 1.91 -6.14 10.10
CA ASP A 41 2.35 -7.52 10.20
C ASP A 41 3.08 -7.99 8.93
N HIS A 42 4.16 -8.76 9.10
CA HIS A 42 5.02 -9.23 8.01
C HIS A 42 4.35 -10.35 7.19
N GLU A 43 3.70 -11.27 7.87
CA GLU A 43 3.04 -12.42 7.24
C GLU A 43 1.83 -11.94 6.45
N ASP A 44 0.98 -11.09 7.05
CA ASP A 44 -0.13 -10.43 6.36
C ASP A 44 0.35 -9.69 5.09
N ALA A 45 1.48 -8.96 5.20
CA ALA A 45 2.02 -8.23 4.06
C ALA A 45 2.51 -9.16 2.93
N ASN A 46 3.14 -10.28 3.28
CA ASN A 46 3.55 -11.29 2.31
C ASN A 46 2.35 -11.93 1.62
N ASP A 47 1.35 -12.35 2.38
CA ASP A 47 0.15 -13.00 1.85
C ASP A 47 -0.61 -12.06 0.88
N ILE A 48 -0.81 -10.81 1.28
CA ILE A 48 -1.46 -9.82 0.41
C ILE A 48 -0.62 -9.58 -0.85
N THR A 49 0.71 -9.52 -0.73
CA THR A 49 1.60 -9.32 -1.88
C THR A 49 1.48 -10.47 -2.86
N GLN A 50 1.44 -11.71 -2.39
CA GLN A 50 1.21 -12.89 -3.24
C GLN A 50 -0.15 -12.83 -3.95
N GLU A 51 -1.23 -12.52 -3.22
CA GLU A 51 -2.57 -12.36 -3.79
C GLU A 51 -2.61 -11.27 -4.87
N VAL A 52 -1.89 -10.16 -4.67
CA VAL A 52 -1.77 -9.10 -5.67
C VAL A 52 -1.18 -9.66 -6.98
N PHE A 53 -0.06 -10.39 -6.92
CA PHE A 53 0.56 -10.93 -8.13
C PHE A 53 -0.25 -12.05 -8.78
N ILE A 54 -0.97 -12.85 -8.01
CA ILE A 54 -1.95 -13.82 -8.54
C ILE A 54 -3.05 -13.07 -9.32
N LYS A 55 -3.58 -11.97 -8.78
CA LYS A 55 -4.59 -11.14 -9.47
C LYS A 55 -4.03 -10.41 -10.68
N VAL A 56 -2.79 -9.93 -10.60
CA VAL A 56 -2.08 -9.37 -11.75
C VAL A 56 -2.01 -10.41 -12.86
N TRP A 57 -1.53 -11.63 -12.57
CA TRP A 57 -1.46 -12.72 -13.54
C TRP A 57 -2.80 -13.01 -14.21
N LYS A 58 -3.85 -13.21 -13.42
CA LYS A 58 -5.20 -13.54 -13.88
C LYS A 58 -5.84 -12.44 -14.76
N ASN A 59 -5.45 -11.18 -14.55
CA ASN A 59 -6.05 -10.04 -15.24
C ASN A 59 -5.11 -9.38 -16.27
N LEU A 60 -3.93 -9.95 -16.50
CA LEU A 60 -2.93 -9.36 -17.37
C LEU A 60 -3.42 -9.22 -18.83
N ASP A 61 -4.21 -10.20 -19.31
CA ASP A 61 -4.80 -10.17 -20.63
C ASP A 61 -5.86 -9.05 -20.81
N LYS A 62 -6.42 -8.56 -19.70
CA LYS A 62 -7.38 -7.45 -19.68
C LYS A 62 -6.70 -6.08 -19.57
N PHE A 63 -5.38 -6.06 -19.37
CA PHE A 63 -4.64 -4.82 -19.28
C PHE A 63 -4.53 -4.17 -20.66
N ARG A 64 -5.26 -3.06 -20.87
CA ARG A 64 -5.36 -2.36 -22.17
C ARG A 64 -4.23 -1.36 -22.43
N ALA A 65 -3.33 -1.16 -21.48
CA ALA A 65 -2.29 -0.13 -21.50
C ALA A 65 -2.83 1.33 -21.55
N ASP A 66 -4.08 1.53 -21.17
CA ASP A 66 -4.67 2.87 -21.03
C ASP A 66 -4.09 3.64 -19.82
N ALA A 67 -3.49 2.92 -18.88
CA ALA A 67 -2.74 3.43 -17.75
C ALA A 67 -1.32 2.85 -17.77
N GLN A 68 -0.40 3.48 -17.05
CA GLN A 68 0.93 2.89 -16.84
C GLN A 68 0.79 1.57 -16.06
N LEU A 69 1.62 0.59 -16.40
CA LEU A 69 1.63 -0.73 -15.75
C LEU A 69 1.78 -0.61 -14.22
N PHE A 70 2.67 0.28 -13.78
CA PHE A 70 2.83 0.67 -12.38
C PHE A 70 1.49 1.06 -11.71
N THR A 71 0.76 2.02 -12.30
CA THR A 71 -0.51 2.51 -11.78
C THR A 71 -1.54 1.39 -11.66
N TRP A 72 -1.59 0.51 -12.64
CA TRP A 72 -2.53 -0.62 -12.65
C TRP A 72 -2.21 -1.65 -11.56
N ILE A 73 -0.93 -2.03 -11.39
CA ILE A 73 -0.50 -2.96 -10.32
C ILE A 73 -0.77 -2.34 -8.95
N TYR A 74 -0.42 -1.07 -8.75
CA TYR A 74 -0.66 -0.37 -7.48
C TYR A 74 -2.14 -0.24 -7.15
N ARG A 75 -3.01 -0.07 -8.12
CA ARG A 75 -4.46 -0.08 -7.93
C ARG A 75 -4.95 -1.44 -7.41
N ILE A 76 -4.43 -2.53 -7.95
CA ILE A 76 -4.73 -3.88 -7.44
C ILE A 76 -4.25 -4.00 -6.00
N ALA A 77 -3.00 -3.63 -5.73
CA ALA A 77 -2.39 -3.74 -4.40
C ALA A 77 -3.13 -2.93 -3.33
N THR A 78 -3.48 -1.68 -3.62
CA THR A 78 -4.22 -0.82 -2.68
C THR A 78 -5.62 -1.35 -2.39
N ASN A 79 -6.31 -1.86 -3.40
CA ASN A 79 -7.64 -2.46 -3.22
C ASN A 79 -7.57 -3.73 -2.37
N GLU A 80 -6.60 -4.61 -2.60
CA GLU A 80 -6.42 -5.81 -1.78
C GLU A 80 -6.09 -5.47 -0.34
N CYS A 81 -5.19 -4.52 -0.14
CA CYS A 81 -4.81 -4.06 1.18
C CYS A 81 -6.01 -3.47 1.96
N LEU A 82 -6.78 -2.57 1.34
CA LEU A 82 -7.98 -1.99 1.97
C LEU A 82 -9.06 -3.03 2.24
N ASN A 83 -9.26 -3.99 1.33
CA ASN A 83 -10.19 -5.10 1.53
C ASN A 83 -9.78 -5.99 2.69
N PHE A 84 -8.49 -6.29 2.80
CA PHE A 84 -7.94 -7.05 3.92
C PHE A 84 -8.18 -6.34 5.25
N LEU A 85 -7.82 -5.06 5.35
CA LEU A 85 -8.03 -4.27 6.57
C LEU A 85 -9.51 -4.19 6.96
N LYS A 86 -10.41 -4.04 5.98
CA LYS A 86 -11.84 -4.04 6.21
C LYS A 86 -12.34 -5.40 6.73
N LYS A 87 -11.83 -6.52 6.18
CA LYS A 87 -12.15 -7.86 6.66
C LYS A 87 -11.61 -8.06 8.08
N LYS A 88 -10.35 -7.74 8.33
CA LYS A 88 -9.71 -7.87 9.65
C LYS A 88 -10.53 -7.14 10.72
N LYS A 89 -10.93 -5.90 10.48
CA LYS A 89 -11.81 -5.12 11.39
C LYS A 89 -13.18 -5.77 11.64
N ARG A 90 -13.76 -6.44 10.65
CA ARG A 90 -15.05 -7.14 10.80
C ARG A 90 -14.96 -8.44 11.58
N TRP A 91 -13.86 -9.17 11.44
CA TRP A 91 -13.70 -10.50 12.07
C TRP A 91 -13.41 -10.41 13.55
N PHE A 92 -12.71 -9.38 13.98
CA PHE A 92 -12.30 -9.26 15.38
C PHE A 92 -13.40 -8.74 16.31
N PHE A 93 -14.54 -8.21 15.82
CA PHE A 93 -15.58 -7.58 16.64
C PHE A 93 -15.04 -6.66 17.76
N VAL A 94 -13.82 -6.19 17.56
CA VAL A 94 -13.03 -5.49 18.57
C VAL A 94 -13.30 -3.99 18.41
N PRO A 95 -13.54 -3.24 19.48
CA PRO A 95 -13.60 -1.79 19.43
C PRO A 95 -12.32 -1.25 18.77
N LEU A 96 -12.45 -0.20 17.95
CA LEU A 96 -11.34 0.36 17.17
C LEU A 96 -10.05 0.59 18.00
N GLY A 97 -10.17 0.89 19.29
CA GLY A 97 -9.05 1.12 20.20
C GLY A 97 -8.16 -0.10 20.48
N ASP A 98 -8.72 -1.31 20.43
CA ASP A 98 -7.94 -2.52 20.75
C ASP A 98 -7.09 -2.98 19.56
N ILE A 99 -7.56 -2.76 18.32
CA ILE A 99 -6.76 -3.04 17.11
C ILE A 99 -5.56 -2.07 17.01
N GLU A 100 -5.76 -0.82 17.38
CA GLU A 100 -4.68 0.17 17.45
C GLU A 100 -3.64 -0.21 18.50
N GLY A 101 -4.06 -0.78 19.63
CA GLY A 101 -3.20 -1.30 20.68
C GLY A 101 -2.35 -2.48 20.21
N GLU A 102 -2.96 -3.50 19.60
CA GLU A 102 -2.25 -4.67 19.05
C GLU A 102 -1.23 -4.26 17.96
N LEU A 103 -1.64 -3.38 17.04
CA LEU A 103 -0.76 -2.87 16.00
C LEU A 103 0.39 -2.01 16.56
N SER A 104 0.14 -1.26 17.64
CA SER A 104 1.15 -0.49 18.34
C SER A 104 2.19 -1.41 19.02
N GLU A 105 1.73 -2.49 19.67
CA GLU A 105 2.60 -3.49 20.28
C GLU A 105 3.43 -4.25 19.23
N MET A 106 2.84 -4.59 18.09
CA MET A 106 3.55 -5.17 16.94
C MET A 106 4.63 -4.22 16.40
N LEU A 107 4.39 -2.91 16.38
CA LEU A 107 5.38 -1.91 15.99
C LEU A 107 6.55 -1.85 16.97
N ASP A 108 6.28 -1.88 18.28
CA ASP A 108 7.32 -1.86 19.31
C ASP A 108 8.23 -3.09 19.24
N ASN A 109 7.68 -4.24 18.84
CA ASN A 109 8.39 -5.51 18.69
C ASN A 109 8.98 -5.71 17.27
N SER A 110 8.76 -4.80 16.33
CA SER A 110 9.22 -4.97 14.95
C SER A 110 10.72 -4.66 14.79
N PRO A 111 11.53 -5.62 14.33
CA PRO A 111 12.95 -5.39 14.07
C PRO A 111 13.21 -4.41 12.91
N PHE A 112 12.18 -4.11 12.10
CA PHE A 112 12.29 -3.23 10.93
C PHE A 112 12.10 -1.75 11.26
N ILE A 113 11.55 -1.42 12.44
CA ILE A 113 11.44 -0.04 12.93
C ILE A 113 12.53 0.16 13.99
N LYS A 114 13.79 0.03 13.58
CA LYS A 114 14.97 0.50 14.34
C LYS A 114 15.11 2.02 14.16
N GLY A 115 14.03 2.75 14.40
CA GLY A 115 14.03 4.19 14.31
C GLY A 115 14.18 4.82 15.68
N ASP A 116 14.61 6.08 15.67
CA ASP A 116 14.50 7.02 16.76
C ASP A 116 13.06 7.01 17.32
N ASP A 117 12.86 7.32 18.58
CA ASP A 117 11.54 7.38 19.24
C ASP A 117 10.52 8.19 18.45
N ILE A 118 10.98 9.21 17.72
CA ILE A 118 10.16 10.02 16.82
C ILE A 118 9.55 9.20 15.67
N GLN A 119 10.31 8.29 15.07
CA GLN A 119 9.80 7.43 13.98
C GLN A 119 8.74 6.46 14.49
N LYS A 120 8.95 5.88 15.68
CA LYS A 120 7.95 5.01 16.32
C LYS A 120 6.66 5.78 16.63
N LYS A 121 6.78 6.98 17.20
CA LYS A 121 5.65 7.87 17.45
C LYS A 121 4.88 8.21 16.16
N LEU A 122 5.59 8.52 15.07
CA LEU A 122 4.97 8.76 13.77
C LEU A 122 4.17 7.55 13.28
N HIS A 123 4.77 6.35 13.34
CA HIS A 123 4.07 5.13 12.91
C HIS A 123 2.84 4.84 13.78
N LYS A 124 2.92 5.04 15.09
CA LYS A 124 1.76 4.92 16.00
C LYS A 124 0.67 5.93 15.63
N ALA A 125 1.04 7.19 15.41
CA ALA A 125 0.09 8.21 14.97
C ALA A 125 -0.59 7.85 13.64
N LEU A 126 0.15 7.27 12.69
CA LEU A 126 -0.41 6.80 11.41
C LEU A 126 -1.47 5.72 11.59
N LEU A 127 -1.32 4.83 12.58
CA LEU A 127 -2.31 3.77 12.84
C LEU A 127 -3.66 4.32 13.32
N THR A 128 -3.68 5.50 13.93
CA THR A 128 -4.93 6.17 14.37
C THR A 128 -5.71 6.82 13.23
N LEU A 129 -5.13 6.88 12.02
CA LEU A 129 -5.79 7.45 10.86
C LEU A 129 -6.78 6.44 10.23
N PRO A 130 -7.91 6.92 9.68
CA PRO A 130 -8.73 6.09 8.79
C PRO A 130 -7.89 5.50 7.65
N ASP A 131 -8.13 4.24 7.27
CA ASP A 131 -7.30 3.50 6.32
C ASP A 131 -7.04 4.26 5.02
N LYS A 132 -8.06 4.94 4.47
CA LYS A 132 -7.90 5.74 3.24
C LYS A 132 -7.01 6.97 3.45
N GLN A 133 -7.08 7.62 4.61
CA GLN A 133 -6.20 8.76 4.91
C GLN A 133 -4.76 8.30 5.11
N ARG A 134 -4.56 7.19 5.83
CA ARG A 134 -3.25 6.55 6.02
C ARG A 134 -2.64 6.15 4.68
N LEU A 135 -3.42 5.56 3.78
CA LEU A 135 -2.97 5.21 2.43
C LEU A 135 -2.47 6.45 1.65
N VAL A 136 -3.26 7.52 1.62
CA VAL A 136 -2.89 8.77 0.93
C VAL A 136 -1.64 9.38 1.55
N PHE A 137 -1.53 9.38 2.88
CA PHE A 137 -0.34 9.86 3.57
C PHE A 137 0.89 9.04 3.19
N ASN A 138 0.81 7.71 3.24
CA ASN A 138 1.92 6.82 2.91
C ASN A 138 2.40 7.02 1.46
N MET A 139 1.48 7.08 0.50
CA MET A 139 1.82 7.32 -0.90
C MET A 139 2.46 8.69 -1.13
N LYS A 140 1.99 9.73 -0.43
CA LYS A 140 2.50 11.07 -0.60
C LYS A 140 3.83 11.28 0.11
N TYR A 141 3.95 10.81 1.36
CA TYR A 141 5.10 11.07 2.22
C TYR A 141 6.24 10.08 2.04
N PHE A 142 5.94 8.78 2.05
CA PHE A 142 6.97 7.73 1.97
C PHE A 142 7.29 7.29 0.54
N ASP A 143 6.29 7.28 -0.35
CA ASP A 143 6.47 6.82 -1.72
C ASP A 143 6.69 7.98 -2.70
N ASP A 144 6.72 9.23 -2.19
CA ASP A 144 6.97 10.49 -2.94
C ASP A 144 6.10 10.66 -4.20
N MET A 145 4.90 10.11 -4.17
CA MET A 145 3.98 10.22 -5.30
C MET A 145 3.35 11.61 -5.38
N ASN A 146 3.20 12.13 -6.60
CA ASN A 146 2.41 13.33 -6.80
C ASN A 146 0.90 13.02 -6.74
N TYR A 147 0.06 14.05 -6.49
CA TYR A 147 -1.38 13.86 -6.35
C TYR A 147 -2.08 13.29 -7.59
N LYS A 148 -1.52 13.52 -8.79
CA LYS A 148 -2.05 12.96 -10.02
C LYS A 148 -1.85 11.43 -10.05
N GLN A 149 -0.65 10.96 -9.69
CA GLN A 149 -0.36 9.53 -9.58
C GLN A 149 -1.27 8.85 -8.54
N ILE A 150 -1.44 9.49 -7.36
CA ILE A 150 -2.32 8.95 -6.32
C ILE A 150 -3.78 8.94 -6.81
N ALA A 151 -4.24 9.98 -7.51
CA ALA A 151 -5.56 10.05 -8.09
C ALA A 151 -5.80 8.93 -9.10
N ASP A 152 -4.82 8.68 -9.96
CA ASP A 152 -4.88 7.61 -10.97
C ASP A 152 -4.91 6.21 -10.31
N ILE A 153 -4.20 6.01 -9.20
CA ILE A 153 -4.20 4.75 -8.45
C ILE A 153 -5.52 4.55 -7.68
N THR A 154 -5.97 5.57 -6.93
CA THR A 154 -7.08 5.47 -5.99
C THR A 154 -8.44 5.78 -6.61
N LEU A 155 -8.48 6.28 -7.85
CA LEU A 155 -9.69 6.79 -8.53
C LEU A 155 -10.41 7.88 -7.71
N THR A 156 -9.61 8.73 -7.05
CA THR A 156 -10.09 9.81 -6.19
C THR A 156 -9.63 11.15 -6.76
N SER A 157 -10.48 12.19 -6.64
CA SER A 157 -10.10 13.52 -7.14
C SER A 157 -8.91 14.12 -6.40
N VAL A 158 -8.08 14.88 -7.10
CA VAL A 158 -6.91 15.59 -6.53
C VAL A 158 -7.34 16.50 -5.36
N GLY A 159 -8.49 17.16 -5.46
CA GLY A 159 -9.02 17.99 -4.38
C GLY A 159 -9.28 17.20 -3.10
N SER A 160 -9.95 16.04 -3.22
CA SER A 160 -10.21 15.13 -2.10
C SER A 160 -8.92 14.58 -1.50
N LEU A 161 -7.92 14.26 -2.33
CA LEU A 161 -6.62 13.78 -1.87
C LEU A 161 -5.85 14.84 -1.07
N LYS A 162 -5.84 16.09 -1.55
CA LYS A 162 -5.24 17.22 -0.82
C LYS A 162 -5.90 17.43 0.54
N ALA A 163 -7.23 17.42 0.60
CA ALA A 163 -7.98 17.52 1.85
C ALA A 163 -7.65 16.35 2.79
N SER A 164 -7.66 15.11 2.28
CA SER A 164 -7.32 13.90 3.03
C SER A 164 -5.91 13.94 3.62
N TYR A 165 -4.93 14.36 2.81
CA TYR A 165 -3.54 14.52 3.25
C TYR A 165 -3.40 15.61 4.31
N HIS A 166 -4.04 16.77 4.12
CA HIS A 166 -4.03 17.85 5.09
C HIS A 166 -4.62 17.41 6.46
N HIS A 167 -5.74 16.71 6.44
CA HIS A 167 -6.34 16.18 7.68
C HIS A 167 -5.43 15.16 8.36
N ALA A 168 -4.76 14.29 7.59
CA ALA A 168 -3.81 13.33 8.12
C ALA A 168 -2.63 14.04 8.81
N VAL A 169 -2.00 15.00 8.13
CA VAL A 169 -0.88 15.77 8.68
C VAL A 169 -1.28 16.47 9.97
N LYS A 170 -2.42 17.19 9.97
CA LYS A 170 -2.91 17.91 11.16
C LYS A 170 -3.14 16.98 12.36
N LYS A 171 -3.72 15.79 12.13
CA LYS A 171 -3.94 14.81 13.21
C LYS A 171 -2.62 14.26 13.74
N ILE A 172 -1.67 13.96 12.84
CA ILE A 172 -0.33 13.48 13.23
C ILE A 172 0.41 14.54 14.06
N GLU A 173 0.41 15.80 13.60
CA GLU A 173 1.03 16.93 14.32
C GLU A 173 0.45 17.09 15.74
N GLN A 174 -0.87 16.99 15.87
CA GLN A 174 -1.55 17.04 17.18
C GLN A 174 -1.06 15.92 18.10
N LEU A 175 -0.94 14.69 17.60
CA LEU A 175 -0.49 13.55 18.40
C LEU A 175 0.99 13.62 18.76
N LEU A 176 1.84 14.12 17.86
CA LEU A 176 3.27 14.29 18.13
C LEU A 176 3.57 15.43 19.13
N ASN A 177 2.70 16.45 19.19
CA ASN A 177 2.85 17.60 20.09
C ASN A 177 2.12 17.42 21.44
N SER A 178 1.40 16.31 21.65
CA SER A 178 0.61 16.06 22.87
C SER A 178 1.43 15.43 24.01
N ASP A 179 2.68 15.12 23.78
CA ASP A 179 3.69 14.62 24.73
C ASP A 179 4.73 15.70 25.02
#